data_64d3f01b0f2ed1dc04dc05ec5125cfd8
#
_entry.id   64d3f01b0f2ed1dc04dc05ec5125cfd8
#
_cell.length_a   1.000
_cell.length_b   1.000
_cell.length_c   1.000
_cell.angle_alpha   90.00
_cell.angle_beta   90.00
_cell.angle_gamma   90.00
#
_symmetry.space_group_name_H-M   'P 1'
#
loop_
_entity.id
_entity.type
_entity.pdbx_description
1 polymer ?
#
loop_
_entity_poly.entity_id
_entity_poly.type
_entity_poly.pdbx_seq_one_letter_code
_entity_poly.pdbx_strand_id
1 'polypeptide(L)'
;MISRTEITGLILAGGRAQRMGGIDKGLIPFHHRPLIESAIHRLKPQVGSLMINANRNIEQYASYGLPIVSDADSSFSGPLAGFAAGLKACSTQYLVTAPCDSPLLPTHLVELLAAKMAEGSFDLVYASSKDSAGKTWAQPVFCLMQTSLLESLEQFMSLGDLKIDRWFKELNSSTVVFDSESAFANVNTPEELLTLEKASS
;
A
#
# COMPACT_ATOMS: atom_id res chain seq x y z
N MET A 1 17.17 13.86 -6.83
CA MET A 1 16.34 13.45 -5.67
C MET A 1 14.89 13.53 -6.14
N ILE A 2 14.10 12.46 -5.98
CA ILE A 2 12.69 12.42 -6.40
C ILE A 2 11.88 13.31 -5.44
N SER A 3 11.15 14.28 -6.00
CA SER A 3 10.31 15.18 -5.21
C SER A 3 8.99 14.49 -4.83
N ARG A 4 8.43 14.81 -3.67
CA ARG A 4 7.09 14.32 -3.29
C ARG A 4 6.00 14.69 -4.31
N THR A 5 6.16 15.80 -5.04
CA THR A 5 5.21 16.24 -6.08
C THR A 5 5.21 15.34 -7.32
N GLU A 6 6.25 14.50 -7.48
CA GLU A 6 6.35 13.50 -8.54
C GLU A 6 5.77 12.14 -8.12
N ILE A 7 5.22 12.06 -6.89
CA ILE A 7 4.72 10.80 -6.30
C ILE A 7 3.25 10.94 -5.96
N THR A 8 2.44 10.03 -6.47
CA THR A 8 1.05 9.81 -6.05
C THR A 8 1.02 8.64 -5.05
N GLY A 9 0.33 8.84 -3.93
CA GLY A 9 0.04 7.79 -2.97
C GLY A 9 -1.25 7.04 -3.32
N LEU A 10 -1.27 5.73 -3.09
CA LEU A 10 -2.44 4.88 -3.22
C LEU A 10 -2.65 4.08 -1.94
N ILE A 11 -3.77 4.28 -1.26
CA ILE A 11 -4.17 3.45 -0.14
C ILE A 11 -5.05 2.31 -0.67
N LEU A 12 -4.64 1.06 -0.45
CA LEU A 12 -5.35 -0.12 -0.89
C LEU A 12 -6.40 -0.54 0.14
N ALA A 13 -7.67 -0.36 -0.19
CA ALA A 13 -8.84 -0.73 0.62
C ALA A 13 -9.76 -1.74 -0.09
N GLY A 14 -9.34 -2.32 -1.22
CA GLY A 14 -10.16 -3.19 -2.10
C GLY A 14 -10.35 -4.64 -1.63
N GLY A 15 -9.93 -5.03 -0.43
CA GLY A 15 -9.93 -6.42 0.03
C GLY A 15 -11.32 -7.04 0.24
N ARG A 16 -11.40 -8.41 0.19
CA ARG A 16 -12.68 -9.18 0.32
C ARG A 16 -13.30 -9.16 1.71
N ALA A 17 -12.62 -8.69 2.76
CA ALA A 17 -13.08 -8.62 4.16
C ALA A 17 -13.67 -9.92 4.74
N GLN A 18 -13.37 -11.10 4.18
CA GLN A 18 -14.00 -12.37 4.56
C GLN A 18 -13.73 -12.80 6.01
N ARG A 19 -12.57 -12.44 6.57
CA ARG A 19 -12.12 -12.88 7.91
C ARG A 19 -12.64 -12.03 9.07
N MET A 20 -13.20 -10.86 8.78
CA MET A 20 -13.73 -9.91 9.78
C MET A 20 -15.27 -9.82 9.70
N GLY A 21 -15.97 -10.92 9.42
CA GLY A 21 -17.43 -10.93 9.36
C GLY A 21 -18.03 -10.09 8.22
N GLY A 22 -17.29 -9.84 7.15
CA GLY A 22 -17.74 -9.02 6.01
C GLY A 22 -17.55 -7.52 6.19
N ILE A 23 -17.05 -7.06 7.35
CA ILE A 23 -16.75 -5.65 7.60
C ILE A 23 -15.51 -5.24 6.79
N ASP A 24 -15.58 -4.09 6.14
CA ASP A 24 -14.46 -3.53 5.40
C ASP A 24 -13.36 -3.12 6.39
N LYS A 25 -12.14 -3.68 6.21
CA LYS A 25 -11.03 -3.48 7.13
C LYS A 25 -10.66 -2.01 7.33
N GLY A 26 -10.67 -1.23 6.26
CA GLY A 26 -10.34 0.19 6.34
C GLY A 26 -11.31 0.99 7.20
N LEU A 27 -12.54 0.48 7.42
CA LEU A 27 -13.58 1.13 8.20
C LEU A 27 -13.66 0.63 9.65
N ILE A 28 -12.82 -0.33 10.06
CA ILE A 28 -12.76 -0.83 11.43
C ILE A 28 -12.17 0.25 12.34
N PRO A 29 -12.80 0.54 13.50
CA PRO A 29 -12.26 1.52 14.46
C PRO A 29 -10.94 1.07 15.07
N PHE A 30 -9.93 1.94 15.03
CA PHE A 30 -8.65 1.88 15.73
C PHE A 30 -8.48 3.18 16.52
N HIS A 31 -8.36 3.13 17.85
CA HIS A 31 -8.42 4.31 18.71
C HIS A 31 -9.61 5.24 18.39
N HIS A 32 -10.81 4.65 18.22
CA HIS A 32 -12.07 5.34 17.89
C HIS A 32 -12.13 6.00 16.49
N ARG A 33 -11.19 5.75 15.58
CA ARG A 33 -11.18 6.26 14.20
C ARG A 33 -11.01 5.10 13.23
N PRO A 34 -11.62 5.10 12.04
CA PRO A 34 -11.39 4.09 11.02
C PRO A 34 -9.90 3.91 10.69
N LEU A 35 -9.44 2.67 10.51
CA LEU A 35 -8.04 2.34 10.18
C LEU A 35 -7.50 3.17 9.01
N ILE A 36 -8.34 3.39 8.00
CA ILE A 36 -7.95 4.17 6.82
C ILE A 36 -7.57 5.63 7.18
N GLU A 37 -8.16 6.22 8.21
CA GLU A 37 -7.80 7.58 8.62
C GLU A 37 -6.36 7.66 9.11
N SER A 38 -5.90 6.62 9.82
CA SER A 38 -4.50 6.53 10.23
C SER A 38 -3.57 6.41 9.03
N ALA A 39 -3.93 5.58 8.04
CA ALA A 39 -3.17 5.45 6.80
C ALA A 39 -3.13 6.78 6.01
N ILE A 40 -4.28 7.47 5.87
CA ILE A 40 -4.36 8.78 5.23
C ILE A 40 -3.48 9.80 5.97
N HIS A 41 -3.61 9.89 7.29
CA HIS A 41 -2.86 10.85 8.11
C HIS A 41 -1.35 10.69 7.96
N ARG A 42 -0.87 9.44 7.89
CA ARG A 42 0.55 9.14 7.80
C ARG A 42 1.11 9.21 6.37
N LEU A 43 0.33 8.84 5.34
CA LEU A 43 0.82 8.82 3.96
C LEU A 43 0.67 10.19 3.27
N LYS A 44 -0.43 10.92 3.48
CA LYS A 44 -0.72 12.18 2.82
C LYS A 44 0.39 13.24 2.89
N PRO A 45 1.09 13.43 4.04
CA PRO A 45 2.18 14.40 4.12
C PRO A 45 3.42 14.03 3.29
N GLN A 46 3.56 12.75 2.92
CA GLN A 46 4.74 12.22 2.25
C GLN A 46 4.65 12.28 0.71
N VAL A 47 3.49 12.59 0.14
CA VAL A 47 3.20 12.54 -1.31
C VAL A 47 2.64 13.85 -1.83
N GLY A 48 2.68 14.06 -3.14
CA GLY A 48 2.10 15.24 -3.80
C GLY A 48 0.58 15.13 -3.98
N SER A 49 0.09 13.91 -4.22
CA SER A 49 -1.34 13.58 -4.31
C SER A 49 -1.60 12.24 -3.66
N LEU A 50 -2.86 11.99 -3.25
CA LEU A 50 -3.27 10.75 -2.61
C LEU A 50 -4.63 10.31 -3.14
N MET A 51 -4.78 9.01 -3.39
CA MET A 51 -6.04 8.38 -3.80
C MET A 51 -6.27 7.07 -3.02
N ILE A 52 -7.50 6.58 -3.05
CA ILE A 52 -7.91 5.35 -2.38
C ILE A 52 -8.37 4.36 -3.45
N ASN A 53 -7.85 3.13 -3.39
CA ASN A 53 -8.39 2.01 -4.15
C ASN A 53 -9.46 1.31 -3.32
N ALA A 54 -10.70 1.30 -3.81
CA ALA A 54 -11.81 0.65 -3.15
C ALA A 54 -12.82 0.10 -4.17
N ASN A 55 -13.38 -1.10 -3.87
CA ASN A 55 -14.38 -1.79 -4.69
C ASN A 55 -15.76 -1.85 -4.02
N ARG A 56 -15.84 -1.41 -2.77
CA ARG A 56 -17.05 -1.40 -1.93
C ARG A 56 -17.04 -0.16 -1.05
N ASN A 57 -18.17 0.17 -0.44
CA ASN A 57 -18.32 1.29 0.48
C ASN A 57 -17.78 2.62 -0.12
N ILE A 58 -17.94 2.77 -1.44
CA ILE A 58 -17.36 3.90 -2.21
C ILE A 58 -17.77 5.24 -1.62
N GLU A 59 -19.03 5.41 -1.23
CA GLU A 59 -19.54 6.66 -0.63
C GLU A 59 -18.84 6.98 0.70
N GLN A 60 -18.59 5.96 1.54
CA GLN A 60 -17.87 6.16 2.79
C GLN A 60 -16.41 6.57 2.54
N TYR A 61 -15.72 5.92 1.60
CA TYR A 61 -14.36 6.31 1.24
C TYR A 61 -14.30 7.68 0.56
N ALA A 62 -15.28 8.03 -0.27
CA ALA A 62 -15.37 9.34 -0.90
C ALA A 62 -15.54 10.50 0.11
N SER A 63 -16.13 10.22 1.29
CA SER A 63 -16.29 11.21 2.35
C SER A 63 -14.97 11.77 2.90
N TYR A 64 -13.84 11.07 2.68
CA TYR A 64 -12.50 11.56 3.01
C TYR A 64 -11.98 12.64 2.05
N GLY A 65 -12.72 12.97 0.98
CA GLY A 65 -12.36 14.01 0.01
C GLY A 65 -11.16 13.65 -0.87
N LEU A 66 -10.90 12.36 -1.03
CA LEU A 66 -9.83 11.83 -1.89
C LEU A 66 -10.42 11.14 -3.13
N PRO A 67 -9.74 11.17 -4.29
CA PRO A 67 -10.15 10.40 -5.45
C PRO A 67 -10.23 8.90 -5.14
N ILE A 68 -11.28 8.24 -5.63
CA ILE A 68 -11.47 6.80 -5.50
C ILE A 68 -11.19 6.15 -6.85
N VAL A 69 -10.40 5.09 -6.85
CA VAL A 69 -10.16 4.23 -8.01
C VAL A 69 -10.63 2.81 -7.68
N SER A 70 -11.30 2.16 -8.63
CA SER A 70 -11.76 0.78 -8.45
C SER A 70 -11.02 -0.15 -9.40
N ASP A 71 -10.88 -1.42 -9.01
CA ASP A 71 -10.31 -2.45 -9.85
C ASP A 71 -11.13 -2.59 -11.14
N ALA A 72 -10.48 -2.89 -12.26
CA ALA A 72 -11.14 -3.07 -13.54
C ALA A 72 -12.05 -4.30 -13.57
N ASP A 73 -11.71 -5.32 -12.77
CA ASP A 73 -12.47 -6.56 -12.62
C ASP A 73 -12.78 -6.83 -11.16
N SER A 74 -14.04 -7.15 -10.87
CA SER A 74 -14.52 -7.52 -9.55
C SER A 74 -14.08 -8.93 -9.08
N SER A 75 -13.30 -9.67 -9.89
CA SER A 75 -12.77 -11.00 -9.55
C SER A 75 -11.83 -11.02 -8.36
N PHE A 76 -11.45 -9.86 -7.83
CA PHE A 76 -10.57 -9.69 -6.67
C PHE A 76 -9.19 -10.32 -6.84
N SER A 77 -8.46 -9.84 -7.78
CA SER A 77 -7.12 -10.31 -8.14
C SER A 77 -6.02 -9.91 -7.13
N GLY A 78 -6.37 -9.72 -5.86
CA GLY A 78 -5.43 -9.35 -4.81
C GLY A 78 -4.88 -7.92 -4.97
N PRO A 79 -3.71 -7.60 -4.37
CA PRO A 79 -3.17 -6.24 -4.40
C PRO A 79 -2.75 -5.77 -5.80
N LEU A 80 -2.44 -6.70 -6.74
CA LEU A 80 -2.02 -6.32 -8.10
C LEU A 80 -3.15 -5.62 -8.88
N ALA A 81 -4.42 -5.98 -8.67
CA ALA A 81 -5.54 -5.29 -9.29
C ALA A 81 -5.62 -3.83 -8.83
N GLY A 82 -5.44 -3.59 -7.52
CA GLY A 82 -5.35 -2.25 -6.97
C GLY A 82 -4.14 -1.47 -7.51
N PHE A 83 -2.99 -2.13 -7.69
CA PHE A 83 -1.81 -1.50 -8.31
C PHE A 83 -2.12 -1.07 -9.75
N ALA A 84 -2.73 -1.95 -10.56
CA ALA A 84 -3.10 -1.62 -11.94
C ALA A 84 -4.09 -0.45 -12.00
N ALA A 85 -5.12 -0.45 -11.14
CA ALA A 85 -6.08 0.65 -11.04
C ALA A 85 -5.39 1.97 -10.67
N GLY A 86 -4.47 1.91 -9.69
CA GLY A 86 -3.69 3.06 -9.27
C GLY A 86 -2.75 3.59 -10.34
N LEU A 87 -1.98 2.71 -11.00
CA LEU A 87 -1.08 3.07 -12.10
C LEU A 87 -1.82 3.73 -13.25
N LYS A 88 -3.00 3.19 -13.61
CA LYS A 88 -3.85 3.74 -14.68
C LYS A 88 -4.38 5.13 -14.36
N ALA A 89 -4.68 5.43 -13.10
CA ALA A 89 -5.19 6.74 -12.66
C ALA A 89 -4.09 7.74 -12.29
N CYS A 90 -2.85 7.26 -12.14
CA CYS A 90 -1.74 8.09 -11.71
C CYS A 90 -1.28 9.05 -12.80
N SER A 91 -1.17 10.34 -12.45
CA SER A 91 -0.69 11.40 -13.35
C SER A 91 0.76 11.83 -13.09
N THR A 92 1.39 11.25 -12.06
CA THR A 92 2.79 11.55 -11.68
C THR A 92 3.73 10.45 -12.18
N GLN A 93 5.04 10.67 -12.05
CA GLN A 93 6.04 9.71 -12.51
C GLN A 93 6.09 8.44 -11.67
N TYR A 94 5.73 8.54 -10.38
CA TYR A 94 5.80 7.44 -9.43
C TYR A 94 4.47 7.23 -8.70
N LEU A 95 4.17 5.97 -8.41
CA LEU A 95 3.09 5.53 -7.53
C LEU A 95 3.70 4.88 -6.29
N VAL A 96 3.31 5.33 -5.09
CA VAL A 96 3.60 4.61 -3.84
C VAL A 96 2.32 4.00 -3.30
N THR A 97 2.41 2.75 -2.83
CA THR A 97 1.26 2.01 -2.30
C THR A 97 1.42 1.72 -0.81
N ALA A 98 0.31 1.68 -0.10
CA ALA A 98 0.22 1.22 1.28
C ALA A 98 -1.18 0.62 1.53
N PRO A 99 -1.31 -0.41 2.40
CA PRO A 99 -2.61 -0.97 2.74
C PRO A 99 -3.34 -0.07 3.76
N CYS A 100 -4.68 -0.13 3.76
CA CYS A 100 -5.52 0.63 4.69
C CYS A 100 -5.51 0.09 6.13
N ASP A 101 -5.05 -1.16 6.32
CA ASP A 101 -5.07 -1.91 7.58
C ASP A 101 -3.72 -1.90 8.33
N SER A 102 -2.80 -1.00 7.95
CA SER A 102 -1.53 -0.77 8.63
C SER A 102 -1.49 0.64 9.24
N PRO A 103 -2.11 0.84 10.41
CA PRO A 103 -2.29 2.18 10.98
C PRO A 103 -0.99 2.84 11.45
N LEU A 104 0.08 2.07 11.61
CA LEU A 104 1.38 2.56 12.09
C LEU A 104 2.41 2.72 10.97
N LEU A 105 2.01 2.73 9.69
CA LEU A 105 2.96 2.87 8.57
C LEU A 105 3.97 4.00 8.81
N PRO A 106 5.26 3.81 8.45
CA PRO A 106 6.31 4.78 8.79
C PRO A 106 6.07 6.16 8.16
N THR A 107 6.26 7.23 8.94
CA THR A 107 6.12 8.62 8.47
C THR A 107 7.25 9.08 7.54
N HIS A 108 8.26 8.27 7.37
CA HIS A 108 9.40 8.47 6.46
C HIS A 108 9.50 7.35 5.39
N LEU A 109 8.40 6.60 5.18
CA LEU A 109 8.34 5.51 4.20
C LEU A 109 8.75 5.97 2.80
N VAL A 110 8.07 7.01 2.31
CA VAL A 110 8.26 7.49 0.93
C VAL A 110 9.64 8.12 0.74
N GLU A 111 10.13 8.84 1.74
CA GLU A 111 11.47 9.43 1.71
C GLU A 111 12.55 8.36 1.46
N LEU A 112 12.52 7.27 2.23
CA LEU A 112 13.52 6.21 2.12
C LEU A 112 13.37 5.40 0.83
N LEU A 113 12.13 5.11 0.40
CA LEU A 113 11.90 4.42 -0.87
C LEU A 113 12.36 5.28 -2.06
N ALA A 114 12.07 6.58 -2.04
CA ALA A 114 12.47 7.52 -3.09
C ALA A 114 14.00 7.74 -3.13
N ALA A 115 14.66 7.80 -1.96
CA ALA A 115 16.11 7.85 -1.88
C ALA A 115 16.73 6.62 -2.53
N LYS A 116 16.23 5.43 -2.21
CA LYS A 116 16.69 4.17 -2.80
C LYS A 116 16.42 4.10 -4.31
N MET A 117 15.24 4.53 -4.75
CA MET A 117 14.88 4.60 -6.18
C MET A 117 15.86 5.48 -6.97
N ALA A 118 16.33 6.57 -6.37
CA ALA A 118 17.27 7.51 -7.00
C ALA A 118 18.72 7.02 -7.06
N GLU A 119 19.08 5.95 -6.34
CA GLU A 119 20.45 5.36 -6.35
C GLU A 119 20.74 4.56 -7.63
N GLY A 120 19.71 4.12 -8.36
CA GLY A 120 19.87 3.24 -9.52
C GLY A 120 18.70 3.33 -10.49
N SER A 121 18.77 2.50 -11.54
CA SER A 121 17.71 2.42 -12.56
C SER A 121 16.64 1.40 -12.14
N PHE A 122 16.12 1.49 -10.91
CA PHE A 122 15.11 0.56 -10.43
C PHE A 122 13.73 0.86 -11.04
N ASP A 123 13.01 -0.18 -11.39
CA ASP A 123 11.60 -0.10 -11.80
C ASP A 123 10.70 0.08 -10.58
N LEU A 124 11.09 -0.58 -9.46
CA LEU A 124 10.33 -0.66 -8.23
C LEU A 124 11.26 -0.81 -7.02
N VAL A 125 10.91 -0.14 -5.92
CA VAL A 125 11.55 -0.30 -4.60
C VAL A 125 10.47 -0.57 -3.57
N TYR A 126 10.65 -1.62 -2.74
CA TYR A 126 9.68 -1.96 -1.71
C TYR A 126 10.30 -2.05 -0.32
N ALA A 127 9.44 -1.95 0.70
CA ALA A 127 9.88 -2.03 2.08
C ALA A 127 10.11 -3.47 2.53
N SER A 128 11.04 -3.67 3.45
CA SER A 128 11.18 -4.85 4.27
C SER A 128 11.29 -4.44 5.74
N SER A 129 10.78 -5.24 6.64
CA SER A 129 10.89 -5.02 8.08
C SER A 129 11.84 -6.03 8.71
N LYS A 130 12.52 -5.63 9.78
CA LYS A 130 13.40 -6.49 10.56
C LYS A 130 12.71 -6.84 11.88
N ASP A 131 12.59 -8.13 12.18
CA ASP A 131 12.06 -8.59 13.46
C ASP A 131 13.08 -8.49 14.59
N SER A 132 12.64 -8.77 15.82
CA SER A 132 13.49 -8.74 17.03
C SER A 132 14.65 -9.75 16.99
N ALA A 133 14.53 -10.81 16.18
CA ALA A 133 15.59 -11.80 15.97
C ALA A 133 16.57 -11.39 14.85
N GLY A 134 16.36 -10.22 14.23
CA GLY A 134 17.18 -9.71 13.14
C GLY A 134 16.85 -10.27 11.76
N LYS A 135 15.80 -11.08 11.62
CA LYS A 135 15.35 -11.62 10.34
C LYS A 135 14.56 -10.57 9.56
N THR A 136 14.80 -10.50 8.27
CA THR A 136 14.14 -9.56 7.37
C THR A 136 12.95 -10.21 6.68
N TRP A 137 11.82 -9.49 6.66
CA TRP A 137 10.56 -9.88 6.04
C TRP A 137 10.15 -8.86 4.99
N ALA A 138 9.85 -9.32 3.78
CA ALA A 138 9.38 -8.46 2.71
C ALA A 138 7.98 -7.89 3.00
N GLN A 139 7.79 -6.60 2.70
CA GLN A 139 6.54 -5.87 2.82
C GLN A 139 6.10 -5.33 1.44
N PRO A 140 5.78 -6.22 0.48
CA PRO A 140 5.69 -5.85 -0.94
C PRO A 140 4.53 -4.91 -1.27
N VAL A 141 3.52 -4.79 -0.38
CA VAL A 141 2.42 -3.84 -0.57
C VAL A 141 2.86 -2.39 -0.30
N PHE A 142 3.96 -2.20 0.44
CA PHE A 142 4.58 -0.90 0.67
C PHE A 142 5.70 -0.70 -0.34
N CYS A 143 5.36 -0.24 -1.54
CA CYS A 143 6.33 -0.07 -2.61
C CYS A 143 6.15 1.25 -3.36
N LEU A 144 7.26 1.78 -3.86
CA LEU A 144 7.34 2.88 -4.81
C LEU A 144 7.69 2.30 -6.17
N MET A 145 6.91 2.60 -7.19
CA MET A 145 7.07 2.06 -8.53
C MET A 145 6.95 3.15 -9.60
N GLN A 146 7.61 2.95 -10.73
CA GLN A 146 7.45 3.80 -11.91
C GLN A 146 6.07 3.55 -12.54
N THR A 147 5.39 4.63 -12.97
CA THR A 147 4.06 4.49 -13.60
C THR A 147 4.10 3.85 -14.98
N SER A 148 5.27 3.81 -15.62
CA SER A 148 5.51 3.06 -16.87
C SER A 148 5.32 1.54 -16.73
N LEU A 149 5.23 1.01 -15.50
CA LEU A 149 5.03 -0.42 -15.25
C LEU A 149 3.61 -0.92 -15.51
N LEU A 150 2.65 -0.06 -15.83
CA LEU A 150 1.26 -0.46 -16.05
C LEU A 150 1.12 -1.59 -17.08
N GLU A 151 1.74 -1.44 -18.25
CA GLU A 151 1.66 -2.45 -19.32
C GLU A 151 2.26 -3.79 -18.90
N SER A 152 3.43 -3.76 -18.23
CA SER A 152 4.08 -4.96 -17.67
C SER A 152 3.18 -5.67 -16.67
N LEU A 153 2.52 -4.92 -15.78
CA LEU A 153 1.61 -5.47 -14.79
C LEU A 153 0.37 -6.09 -15.43
N GLU A 154 -0.26 -5.40 -16.38
CA GLU A 154 -1.43 -5.91 -17.08
C GLU A 154 -1.10 -7.20 -17.88
N GLN A 155 0.07 -7.24 -18.52
CA GLN A 155 0.56 -8.44 -19.20
C GLN A 155 0.77 -9.60 -18.22
N PHE A 156 1.45 -9.37 -17.09
CA PHE A 156 1.66 -10.38 -16.06
C PHE A 156 0.34 -10.95 -15.54
N MET A 157 -0.62 -10.09 -15.21
CA MET A 157 -1.94 -10.50 -14.73
C MET A 157 -2.73 -11.28 -15.79
N SER A 158 -2.58 -10.95 -17.08
CA SER A 158 -3.26 -11.65 -18.18
C SER A 158 -2.84 -13.11 -18.33
N LEU A 159 -1.64 -13.48 -17.84
CA LEU A 159 -1.15 -14.85 -17.78
C LEU A 159 -1.76 -15.67 -16.63
N GLY A 160 -2.62 -15.04 -15.80
CA GLY A 160 -3.30 -15.68 -14.67
C GLY A 160 -2.46 -15.75 -13.39
N ASP A 161 -1.27 -15.14 -13.36
CA ASP A 161 -0.49 -15.04 -12.13
C ASP A 161 -0.84 -13.75 -11.36
N LEU A 162 -1.14 -13.89 -10.07
CA LEU A 162 -1.60 -12.81 -9.20
C LEU A 162 -0.70 -12.63 -7.98
N LYS A 163 0.47 -13.28 -8.00
CA LYS A 163 1.43 -13.21 -6.89
C LYS A 163 2.39 -12.05 -7.05
N ILE A 164 2.32 -11.10 -6.14
CA ILE A 164 3.13 -9.88 -6.14
C ILE A 164 4.64 -10.17 -6.15
N ASP A 165 5.08 -11.18 -5.38
CA ASP A 165 6.48 -11.59 -5.29
C ASP A 165 7.02 -12.19 -6.59
N ARG A 166 6.15 -12.75 -7.42
CA ARG A 166 6.54 -13.26 -8.74
C ARG A 166 6.69 -12.12 -9.74
N TRP A 167 5.75 -11.18 -9.76
CA TRP A 167 5.87 -10.01 -10.63
C TRP A 167 7.12 -9.20 -10.29
N PHE A 168 7.44 -9.01 -9.00
CA PHE A 168 8.65 -8.28 -8.58
C PHE A 168 9.94 -8.93 -9.05
N LYS A 169 9.98 -10.26 -9.24
CA LYS A 169 11.16 -10.98 -9.77
C LYS A 169 11.42 -10.74 -11.25
N GLU A 170 10.41 -10.27 -12.00
CA GLU A 170 10.53 -9.93 -13.41
C GLU A 170 11.05 -8.50 -13.61
N LEU A 171 11.14 -7.71 -12.53
CA LEU A 171 11.51 -6.31 -12.55
C LEU A 171 12.91 -6.08 -11.96
N ASN A 172 13.55 -4.99 -12.37
CA ASN A 172 14.72 -4.48 -11.67
C ASN A 172 14.30 -3.84 -10.35
N SER A 173 14.10 -4.67 -9.32
CA SER A 173 13.59 -4.28 -8.03
C SER A 173 14.68 -4.20 -6.95
N SER A 174 14.46 -3.33 -5.94
CA SER A 174 15.32 -3.22 -4.76
C SER A 174 14.49 -3.11 -3.48
N THR A 175 15.14 -3.20 -2.33
CA THR A 175 14.47 -3.12 -1.02
C THR A 175 15.10 -2.08 -0.12
N VAL A 176 14.28 -1.54 0.79
CA VAL A 176 14.73 -0.73 1.94
C VAL A 176 14.34 -1.47 3.21
N VAL A 177 15.29 -1.69 4.11
CA VAL A 177 15.05 -2.35 5.40
C VAL A 177 14.71 -1.31 6.46
N PHE A 178 13.58 -1.52 7.14
CA PHE A 178 13.14 -0.74 8.28
C PHE A 178 13.33 -1.54 9.57
N ASP A 179 13.88 -0.92 10.61
CA ASP A 179 14.17 -1.55 11.90
C ASP A 179 12.93 -1.64 12.82
N SER A 180 11.73 -1.67 12.26
CA SER A 180 10.47 -1.74 13.00
C SER A 180 9.48 -2.65 12.31
N GLU A 181 9.26 -3.85 12.87
CA GLU A 181 8.23 -4.78 12.40
C GLU A 181 6.82 -4.23 12.66
N SER A 182 6.61 -3.61 13.83
CA SER A 182 5.30 -3.07 14.22
C SER A 182 4.79 -1.96 13.29
N ALA A 183 5.69 -1.23 12.63
CA ALA A 183 5.31 -0.19 11.67
C ALA A 183 4.61 -0.74 10.41
N PHE A 184 4.76 -2.04 10.12
CA PHE A 184 4.14 -2.74 8.99
C PHE A 184 3.08 -3.75 9.42
N ALA A 185 2.73 -3.77 10.72
CA ALA A 185 1.73 -4.67 11.23
C ALA A 185 0.35 -4.39 10.60
N ASN A 186 -0.25 -5.45 10.03
CA ASN A 186 -1.60 -5.42 9.50
C ASN A 186 -2.59 -5.85 10.58
N VAL A 187 -3.74 -5.21 10.63
CA VAL A 187 -4.87 -5.64 11.48
C VAL A 187 -5.75 -6.60 10.69
N ASN A 188 -5.72 -7.89 11.02
CA ASN A 188 -6.51 -8.93 10.37
C ASN A 188 -7.57 -9.54 11.29
N THR A 189 -7.39 -9.42 12.62
CA THR A 189 -8.29 -9.96 13.64
C THR A 189 -8.58 -8.94 14.74
N PRO A 190 -9.69 -9.08 15.50
CA PRO A 190 -9.96 -8.24 16.65
C PRO A 190 -8.87 -8.29 17.73
N GLU A 191 -8.23 -9.44 17.90
CA GLU A 191 -7.15 -9.65 18.86
C GLU A 191 -5.89 -8.87 18.46
N GLU A 192 -5.54 -8.88 17.17
CA GLU A 192 -4.42 -8.06 16.62
C GLU A 192 -4.71 -6.57 16.79
N LEU A 193 -5.96 -6.14 16.56
CA LEU A 193 -6.40 -4.77 16.77
C LEU A 193 -6.14 -4.32 18.21
N LEU A 194 -6.66 -5.07 19.17
CA LEU A 194 -6.51 -4.79 20.60
C LEU A 194 -5.03 -4.76 21.05
N THR A 195 -4.23 -5.68 20.49
CA THR A 195 -2.80 -5.76 20.79
C THR A 195 -2.08 -4.51 20.27
N LEU A 196 -2.40 -4.08 19.06
CA LEU A 196 -1.77 -2.92 18.44
C LEU A 196 -2.21 -1.61 19.13
N GLU A 197 -3.49 -1.49 19.55
CA GLU A 197 -3.97 -0.35 20.33
C GLU A 197 -3.21 -0.19 21.63
N LYS A 198 -3.01 -1.29 22.37
CA LYS A 198 -2.26 -1.28 23.63
C LYS A 198 -0.78 -0.90 23.47
N ALA A 199 -0.18 -1.31 22.34
CA ALA A 199 1.23 -1.03 22.06
C ALA A 199 1.47 0.40 21.56
N SER A 200 0.42 1.10 21.09
CA SER A 200 0.50 2.44 20.50
C SER A 200 -0.17 3.55 21.35
N SER A 201 -0.53 3.22 22.60
CA SER A 201 -1.13 4.14 23.60
C SER A 201 -0.11 4.98 24.35
#